data_90731cd0e674d555d75c1ee922495c2c
#
_entry.id   90731cd0e674d555d75c1ee922495c2c
#
_cell.length_a   1.000
_cell.length_b   1.000
_cell.length_c   1.000
_cell.angle_alpha   90.00
_cell.angle_beta   90.00
_cell.angle_gamma   90.00
#
_symmetry.space_group_name_H-M   'P 1'
#
loop_
_entity.id
_entity.type
_entity.pdbx_description
1 polymer ?
#
loop_
_entity_poly.entity_id
_entity_poly.type
_entity_poly.pdbx_seq_one_letter_code
_entity_poly.pdbx_strand_id
1 'polypeptide(L)'
;MTGGSGTDAWSSHRPLIRHNDYSPLEPPRLGEWQPTLPVSVIIPAHGGQRKLDLTLAALAAQTYPVHLLEVIVVDDGSTPPLRLPEIAPIDTRIVTPDPGGWGIGHALNAGAAVADGVLIQRLDADMVTCKEHIEALARWHHLTDYVVTIGYKSFVEFDEAREPTPEQVHDAVRGEGLGAVFDLSAALPSSTEATIAKLDGLRASRNPYHVCTGPTLCLHRKLFHKVGGIDPEVPRGEDTEFAYRLAAAGSVFIPDPAARAVHLGLPGQRTDKERTVRVAGTYLAHRVPLRRDLRKDRGRHWKVPYVEVVLEVEGASEESVRAAVTAAFAGTVDDVLVTLVAPWSKLPAGRRPVLDDPDLDLRLIRELFSHDERVRFADEPAPSPAPIAFRYTGPVTTPLGPDTLKRMIEELQEHRAGSLITDVPGDPAAQARLDRTEALSRAHLLTTPDTTVDETIEATHGIRHGTHTAYWPAPEPPKPTPAPAPAPPAPPRPQPADRPSLFRKIRNTLNSD
;
A
#
# COMPACT_ATOMS: atom_id res chain seq x y z
N MET A 1 41.78 -0.11 3.47
CA MET A 1 42.07 -1.55 3.40
C MET A 1 40.76 -2.23 3.08
N THR A 2 40.72 -2.74 1.89
CA THR A 2 39.79 -3.65 1.21
C THR A 2 38.46 -3.95 1.89
N GLY A 3 37.45 -3.18 1.52
CA GLY A 3 36.04 -3.54 1.74
C GLY A 3 35.68 -4.72 0.85
N GLY A 4 35.46 -5.89 1.44
CA GLY A 4 34.92 -7.03 0.76
C GLY A 4 33.50 -6.73 0.33
N SER A 5 33.26 -6.64 -0.99
CA SER A 5 31.93 -6.69 -1.59
C SER A 5 31.32 -8.07 -1.29
N GLY A 6 30.48 -8.13 -0.27
CA GLY A 6 29.56 -9.27 -0.12
C GLY A 6 28.64 -9.26 -1.33
N THR A 7 29.04 -9.96 -2.38
CA THR A 7 28.19 -10.26 -3.53
C THR A 7 26.93 -10.92 -2.99
N ASP A 8 25.77 -10.36 -3.37
CA ASP A 8 24.45 -10.89 -3.03
C ASP A 8 24.37 -12.36 -3.42
N ALA A 9 24.57 -13.26 -2.46
CA ALA A 9 24.47 -14.71 -2.65
C ALA A 9 23.06 -15.15 -3.11
N TRP A 10 22.10 -14.20 -3.11
CA TRP A 10 20.70 -14.39 -3.49
C TRP A 10 20.40 -14.04 -4.94
N SER A 11 21.32 -13.39 -5.66
CA SER A 11 21.03 -12.84 -7.00
C SER A 11 20.85 -13.88 -8.10
N SER A 12 21.22 -15.15 -7.88
CA SER A 12 21.21 -16.15 -8.93
C SER A 12 20.00 -17.11 -8.93
N HIS A 13 19.16 -17.17 -7.88
CA HIS A 13 18.08 -18.17 -7.82
C HIS A 13 16.90 -17.75 -6.93
N ARG A 14 16.31 -16.58 -7.16
CA ARG A 14 15.01 -16.27 -6.55
C ARG A 14 13.93 -17.12 -7.21
N PRO A 15 13.12 -17.87 -6.45
CA PRO A 15 12.03 -18.66 -7.01
C PRO A 15 10.97 -17.77 -7.65
N LEU A 16 10.39 -18.20 -8.77
CA LEU A 16 9.26 -17.53 -9.41
C LEU A 16 7.96 -17.93 -8.69
N ILE A 17 7.36 -17.01 -7.98
CA ILE A 17 6.10 -17.23 -7.27
C ILE A 17 4.97 -16.54 -8.05
N ARG A 18 3.95 -17.34 -8.45
CA ARG A 18 2.81 -16.81 -9.18
C ARG A 18 1.82 -16.15 -8.21
N HIS A 19 1.52 -14.86 -8.42
CA HIS A 19 0.71 -14.04 -7.52
C HIS A 19 1.21 -14.11 -6.06
N ASN A 20 0.42 -14.69 -5.17
CA ASN A 20 0.80 -14.99 -3.79
C ASN A 20 0.81 -16.51 -3.51
N ASP A 21 0.90 -17.34 -4.53
CA ASP A 21 0.97 -18.79 -4.37
C ASP A 21 2.40 -19.27 -4.05
N TYR A 22 2.72 -19.26 -2.78
CA TYR A 22 4.02 -19.69 -2.27
C TYR A 22 4.13 -21.21 -2.08
N SER A 23 3.19 -22.02 -2.60
CA SER A 23 3.23 -23.50 -2.54
C SER A 23 4.54 -24.12 -3.05
N PRO A 24 5.26 -23.53 -4.03
CA PRO A 24 6.55 -24.06 -4.46
C PRO A 24 7.67 -23.92 -3.43
N LEU A 25 7.48 -23.14 -2.37
CA LEU A 25 8.48 -23.00 -1.31
C LEU A 25 8.33 -24.13 -0.30
N GLU A 26 9.41 -24.83 -0.04
CA GLU A 26 9.49 -25.91 0.95
C GLU A 26 10.33 -25.45 2.14
N PRO A 27 9.72 -24.84 3.18
CA PRO A 27 10.47 -24.37 4.35
C PRO A 27 10.99 -25.55 5.15
N PRO A 28 12.18 -25.44 5.77
CA PRO A 28 12.72 -26.48 6.65
C PRO A 28 11.76 -26.79 7.79
N ARG A 29 11.78 -28.03 8.28
CA ARG A 29 11.02 -28.42 9.47
C ARG A 29 11.59 -27.77 10.71
N LEU A 30 10.71 -27.29 11.60
CA LEU A 30 11.14 -26.68 12.85
C LEU A 30 11.93 -27.64 13.70
N GLY A 31 13.06 -27.17 14.24
CA GLY A 31 14.00 -27.98 15.05
C GLY A 31 14.86 -28.98 14.29
N GLU A 32 14.69 -29.14 12.96
CA GLU A 32 15.43 -30.11 12.14
C GLU A 32 16.45 -29.47 11.18
N TRP A 33 16.74 -28.18 11.34
CA TRP A 33 17.66 -27.43 10.48
C TRP A 33 18.51 -26.44 11.26
N GLN A 34 19.49 -25.83 10.61
CA GLN A 34 20.36 -24.83 11.24
C GLN A 34 20.12 -23.45 10.63
N PRO A 35 19.49 -22.51 11.37
CA PRO A 35 19.39 -21.13 10.98
C PRO A 35 20.76 -20.46 10.79
N THR A 36 20.85 -19.57 9.80
CA THR A 36 22.09 -18.81 9.52
C THR A 36 21.87 -17.32 9.41
N LEU A 37 20.62 -16.85 9.31
CA LEU A 37 20.30 -15.43 9.18
C LEU A 37 20.12 -14.77 10.55
N PRO A 38 20.90 -13.73 10.89
CA PRO A 38 20.67 -12.94 12.10
C PRO A 38 19.33 -12.23 12.04
N VAL A 39 18.59 -12.20 13.15
CA VAL A 39 17.29 -11.57 13.32
C VAL A 39 17.38 -10.48 14.37
N SER A 40 16.97 -9.25 14.02
CA SER A 40 16.72 -8.17 14.96
C SER A 40 15.22 -8.07 15.26
N VAL A 41 14.81 -8.41 16.46
CA VAL A 41 13.45 -8.19 16.95
C VAL A 41 13.34 -6.77 17.44
N ILE A 42 12.51 -5.95 16.81
CA ILE A 42 12.28 -4.56 17.18
C ILE A 42 10.95 -4.44 17.92
N ILE A 43 11.02 -3.92 19.14
CA ILE A 43 9.89 -3.79 20.06
C ILE A 43 9.64 -2.31 20.35
N PRO A 44 8.69 -1.66 19.65
CA PRO A 44 8.26 -0.32 20.03
C PRO A 44 7.49 -0.39 21.35
N ALA A 45 7.85 0.46 22.32
CA ALA A 45 7.27 0.43 23.64
C ALA A 45 7.05 1.84 24.21
N HIS A 46 5.89 2.05 24.86
CA HIS A 46 5.59 3.26 25.61
C HIS A 46 4.87 2.89 26.91
N GLY A 47 5.57 2.96 28.03
CA GLY A 47 5.09 2.42 29.30
C GLY A 47 4.95 0.89 29.29
N GLY A 48 4.10 0.33 30.15
CA GLY A 48 3.77 -1.10 30.15
C GLY A 48 4.93 -2.02 30.54
N GLN A 49 5.84 -1.59 31.41
CA GLN A 49 7.05 -2.33 31.84
C GLN A 49 6.75 -3.81 32.12
N ARG A 50 5.67 -4.10 32.84
CA ARG A 50 5.33 -5.47 33.24
C ARG A 50 5.01 -6.38 32.04
N LYS A 51 4.30 -5.86 31.04
CA LYS A 51 4.02 -6.60 29.80
C LYS A 51 5.31 -6.84 29.01
N LEU A 52 6.17 -5.81 28.93
CA LEU A 52 7.49 -5.94 28.31
C LEU A 52 8.34 -7.02 28.97
N ASP A 53 8.32 -7.11 30.31
CA ASP A 53 9.06 -8.12 31.06
C ASP A 53 8.61 -9.54 30.64
N LEU A 54 7.30 -9.78 30.47
CA LEU A 54 6.77 -11.06 30.00
C LEU A 54 7.12 -11.34 28.53
N THR A 55 7.08 -10.32 27.68
CA THR A 55 7.49 -10.41 26.27
C THR A 55 8.96 -10.81 26.15
N LEU A 56 9.86 -10.16 26.92
CA LEU A 56 11.29 -10.46 26.91
C LEU A 56 11.60 -11.84 27.50
N ALA A 57 10.86 -12.26 28.53
CA ALA A 57 10.98 -13.62 29.09
C ALA A 57 10.63 -14.71 28.05
N ALA A 58 9.56 -14.50 27.26
CA ALA A 58 9.21 -15.41 26.18
C ALA A 58 10.27 -15.44 25.04
N LEU A 59 10.86 -14.29 24.74
CA LEU A 59 11.94 -14.19 23.74
C LEU A 59 13.24 -14.85 24.24
N ALA A 60 13.53 -14.85 25.54
CA ALA A 60 14.67 -15.55 26.13
C ALA A 60 14.54 -17.09 26.01
N ALA A 61 13.33 -17.59 25.78
CA ALA A 61 13.02 -19.02 25.68
C ALA A 61 12.91 -19.55 24.24
N GLN A 62 13.29 -18.74 23.22
CA GLN A 62 13.18 -19.14 21.81
C GLN A 62 14.13 -20.27 21.41
N THR A 63 13.69 -21.10 20.43
CA THR A 63 14.54 -22.16 19.83
C THR A 63 15.55 -21.60 18.84
N TYR A 64 15.36 -20.37 18.37
CA TYR A 64 16.31 -19.72 17.46
C TYR A 64 17.67 -19.53 18.13
N PRO A 65 18.80 -19.75 17.40
CA PRO A 65 20.12 -19.67 18.02
C PRO A 65 20.40 -18.32 18.65
N VAL A 66 20.79 -18.33 19.92
CA VAL A 66 20.98 -17.11 20.74
C VAL A 66 21.96 -16.11 20.11
N HIS A 67 23.00 -16.59 19.41
CA HIS A 67 24.00 -15.75 18.75
C HIS A 67 23.49 -15.12 17.41
N LEU A 68 22.30 -15.50 16.95
CA LEU A 68 21.62 -14.93 15.79
C LEU A 68 20.41 -14.08 16.16
N LEU A 69 20.14 -13.88 17.45
CA LEU A 69 18.99 -13.16 17.95
C LEU A 69 19.40 -11.89 18.69
N GLU A 70 19.10 -10.74 18.12
CA GLU A 70 19.20 -9.41 18.70
C GLU A 70 17.81 -8.89 19.05
N VAL A 71 17.64 -8.24 20.19
CA VAL A 71 16.38 -7.60 20.60
C VAL A 71 16.61 -6.13 20.90
N ILE A 72 15.87 -5.27 20.21
CA ILE A 72 15.94 -3.82 20.33
C ILE A 72 14.60 -3.31 20.85
N VAL A 73 14.55 -2.97 22.13
CA VAL A 73 13.40 -2.27 22.71
C VAL A 73 13.57 -0.78 22.43
N VAL A 74 12.57 -0.18 21.80
CA VAL A 74 12.59 1.26 21.52
C VAL A 74 11.63 1.96 22.47
N ASP A 75 12.20 2.67 23.48
CA ASP A 75 11.42 3.42 24.47
C ASP A 75 10.97 4.76 23.89
N ASP A 76 9.71 4.83 23.49
CA ASP A 76 9.08 6.00 22.88
C ASP A 76 8.61 7.03 23.95
N GLY A 77 9.49 7.38 24.86
CA GLY A 77 9.25 8.43 25.86
C GLY A 77 8.45 7.99 27.09
N SER A 78 8.68 6.78 27.59
CA SER A 78 8.03 6.27 28.81
C SER A 78 8.38 7.09 30.06
N THR A 79 7.43 7.19 30.96
CA THR A 79 7.62 7.82 32.28
C THR A 79 7.03 6.93 33.38
N PRO A 80 7.84 6.30 34.23
CA PRO A 80 9.32 6.28 34.22
C PRO A 80 9.90 5.58 32.99
N PRO A 81 11.18 5.83 32.64
CA PRO A 81 11.85 5.14 31.53
C PRO A 81 11.84 3.62 31.71
N LEU A 82 11.76 2.90 30.57
CA LEU A 82 11.80 1.44 30.56
C LEU A 82 13.19 0.92 30.98
N ARG A 83 13.22 -0.28 31.53
CA ARG A 83 14.43 -0.96 31.98
C ARG A 83 14.43 -2.41 31.49
N LEU A 84 15.61 -2.98 31.32
CA LEU A 84 15.74 -4.41 31.03
C LEU A 84 15.44 -5.23 32.29
N PRO A 85 14.58 -6.27 32.19
CA PRO A 85 14.37 -7.22 33.25
C PRO A 85 15.57 -8.19 33.38
N GLU A 86 15.59 -8.97 34.46
CA GLU A 86 16.60 -10.00 34.68
C GLU A 86 16.55 -11.12 33.63
N ILE A 87 15.32 -11.47 33.17
CA ILE A 87 15.10 -12.50 32.15
C ILE A 87 14.82 -11.80 30.81
N ALA A 88 15.83 -11.79 29.95
CA ALA A 88 15.78 -11.28 28.60
C ALA A 88 16.78 -12.05 27.71
N PRO A 89 16.65 -12.02 26.37
CA PRO A 89 17.70 -12.52 25.48
C PRO A 89 19.03 -11.82 25.74
N ILE A 90 20.14 -12.55 25.55
CA ILE A 90 21.48 -12.06 25.92
C ILE A 90 21.82 -10.76 25.20
N ASP A 91 21.53 -10.68 23.91
CA ASP A 91 21.73 -9.47 23.10
C ASP A 91 20.45 -8.63 23.07
N THR A 92 20.12 -8.00 24.20
CA THR A 92 18.98 -7.10 24.34
C THR A 92 19.44 -5.73 24.76
N ARG A 93 18.97 -4.68 24.07
CA ARG A 93 19.21 -3.27 24.46
C ARG A 93 17.96 -2.43 24.37
N ILE A 94 17.93 -1.36 25.17
CA ILE A 94 16.93 -0.29 25.06
C ILE A 94 17.56 0.88 24.32
N VAL A 95 16.84 1.41 23.34
CA VAL A 95 17.23 2.63 22.62
C VAL A 95 16.10 3.65 22.73
N THR A 96 16.46 4.93 22.71
CA THR A 96 15.51 6.04 22.66
C THR A 96 15.55 6.61 21.24
N PRO A 97 14.42 6.81 20.58
CA PRO A 97 14.40 7.42 19.25
C PRO A 97 14.83 8.89 19.31
N ASP A 98 15.26 9.44 18.17
CA ASP A 98 15.59 10.85 18.05
C ASP A 98 14.40 11.73 18.42
N PRO A 99 14.64 12.89 19.05
CA PRO A 99 13.57 13.81 19.42
C PRO A 99 12.89 14.40 18.17
N GLY A 100 11.60 14.70 18.29
CA GLY A 100 10.82 15.33 17.21
C GLY A 100 9.82 14.41 16.51
N GLY A 101 9.74 13.13 16.91
CA GLY A 101 8.72 12.17 16.50
C GLY A 101 8.16 11.41 17.69
N TRP A 102 7.15 10.60 17.44
CA TRP A 102 6.54 9.69 18.41
C TRP A 102 5.71 8.61 17.70
N GLY A 103 5.35 7.58 18.43
CA GLY A 103 4.46 6.52 17.95
C GLY A 103 5.19 5.36 17.26
N ILE A 104 4.41 4.34 16.94
CA ILE A 104 4.91 3.03 16.48
C ILE A 104 5.83 3.16 15.25
N GLY A 105 5.46 3.98 14.25
CA GLY A 105 6.26 4.15 13.05
C GLY A 105 7.62 4.79 13.32
N HIS A 106 7.63 5.82 14.15
CA HIS A 106 8.87 6.50 14.56
C HIS A 106 9.80 5.56 15.34
N ALA A 107 9.26 4.86 16.33
CA ALA A 107 10.01 3.91 17.14
C ALA A 107 10.57 2.73 16.30
N LEU A 108 9.75 2.14 15.41
CA LEU A 108 10.21 1.05 14.55
C LEU A 108 11.34 1.48 13.60
N ASN A 109 11.25 2.67 13.02
CA ASN A 109 12.31 3.20 12.16
C ASN A 109 13.61 3.44 12.95
N ALA A 110 13.51 3.97 14.17
CA ALA A 110 14.67 4.16 15.04
C ALA A 110 15.33 2.82 15.40
N GLY A 111 14.55 1.80 15.75
CA GLY A 111 15.06 0.46 15.98
C GLY A 111 15.71 -0.16 14.73
N ALA A 112 15.07 -0.02 13.56
CA ALA A 112 15.60 -0.53 12.30
C ALA A 112 16.90 0.14 11.87
N ALA A 113 17.10 1.41 12.23
CA ALA A 113 18.33 2.16 11.92
C ALA A 113 19.56 1.63 12.65
N VAL A 114 19.37 1.03 13.84
CA VAL A 114 20.46 0.47 14.66
C VAL A 114 20.48 -1.07 14.68
N ALA A 115 19.62 -1.71 13.90
CA ALA A 115 19.53 -3.17 13.80
C ALA A 115 20.68 -3.74 12.97
N ASP A 116 21.31 -4.80 13.47
CA ASP A 116 22.41 -5.51 12.79
C ASP A 116 21.94 -6.75 12.02
N GLY A 117 20.75 -7.28 12.35
CA GLY A 117 20.18 -8.47 11.72
C GLY A 117 19.92 -8.32 10.22
N VAL A 118 20.01 -9.42 9.51
CA VAL A 118 19.58 -9.53 8.11
C VAL A 118 18.06 -9.46 8.01
N LEU A 119 17.39 -10.01 9.00
CA LEU A 119 15.94 -9.96 9.14
C LEU A 119 15.54 -8.96 10.22
N ILE A 120 14.46 -8.23 9.97
CA ILE A 120 13.75 -7.43 10.96
C ILE A 120 12.45 -8.16 11.28
N GLN A 121 12.23 -8.39 12.56
CA GLN A 121 10.94 -8.82 13.07
C GLN A 121 10.34 -7.73 13.96
N ARG A 122 9.18 -7.21 13.61
CA ARG A 122 8.39 -6.38 14.50
C ARG A 122 7.69 -7.28 15.53
N LEU A 123 7.75 -6.89 16.80
CA LEU A 123 6.98 -7.49 17.86
C LEU A 123 6.47 -6.37 18.78
N ASP A 124 5.19 -6.36 19.16
CA ASP A 124 4.69 -5.35 20.10
C ASP A 124 5.07 -5.74 21.54
N ALA A 125 5.20 -4.73 22.44
CA ALA A 125 5.72 -4.90 23.80
C ALA A 125 4.80 -5.73 24.74
N ASP A 126 3.65 -6.16 24.26
CA ASP A 126 2.65 -6.94 24.98
C ASP A 126 2.33 -8.28 24.27
N MET A 127 3.34 -8.85 23.58
CA MET A 127 3.23 -10.10 22.83
C MET A 127 4.08 -11.20 23.45
N VAL A 128 3.45 -12.22 24.01
CA VAL A 128 4.12 -13.42 24.54
C VAL A 128 4.12 -14.51 23.47
N THR A 129 5.29 -14.86 22.96
CA THR A 129 5.48 -15.77 21.82
C THR A 129 5.67 -17.24 22.26
N CYS A 130 5.25 -18.20 21.42
CA CYS A 130 5.68 -19.60 21.59
C CYS A 130 7.19 -19.73 21.31
N LYS A 131 7.80 -20.82 21.70
CA LYS A 131 9.26 -21.02 21.59
C LYS A 131 9.80 -21.09 20.17
N GLU A 132 8.98 -21.51 19.20
CA GLU A 132 9.35 -21.61 17.79
C GLU A 132 9.01 -20.35 16.98
N HIS A 133 8.52 -19.28 17.59
CA HIS A 133 7.97 -18.11 16.88
C HIS A 133 8.98 -17.48 15.91
N ILE A 134 10.19 -17.20 16.40
CA ILE A 134 11.26 -16.59 15.57
C ILE A 134 11.67 -17.56 14.45
N GLU A 135 11.88 -18.83 14.79
CA GLU A 135 12.30 -19.87 13.85
C GLU A 135 11.27 -20.07 12.73
N ALA A 136 9.97 -20.13 13.09
CA ALA A 136 8.88 -20.33 12.15
C ALA A 136 8.79 -19.19 11.12
N LEU A 137 9.00 -17.95 11.54
CA LEU A 137 9.01 -16.81 10.61
C LEU A 137 10.29 -16.78 9.78
N ALA A 138 11.46 -17.02 10.40
CA ALA A 138 12.76 -16.88 9.75
C ALA A 138 13.05 -17.98 8.71
N ARG A 139 12.51 -19.21 8.86
CA ARG A 139 12.79 -20.33 7.94
C ARG A 139 12.43 -20.04 6.48
N TRP A 140 11.40 -19.25 6.21
CA TRP A 140 10.97 -18.85 4.88
C TRP A 140 11.95 -17.89 4.21
N HIS A 141 12.60 -17.06 5.00
CA HIS A 141 13.57 -16.07 4.52
C HIS A 141 14.91 -16.70 4.11
N HIS A 142 15.17 -17.95 4.48
CA HIS A 142 16.30 -18.72 3.98
C HIS A 142 16.07 -19.24 2.55
N LEU A 143 14.84 -19.19 2.04
CA LEU A 143 14.49 -19.61 0.68
C LEU A 143 14.51 -18.45 -0.31
N THR A 144 14.16 -17.25 0.15
CA THR A 144 14.13 -16.04 -0.69
C THR A 144 14.01 -14.76 0.14
N ASP A 145 14.44 -13.63 -0.42
CA ASP A 145 14.53 -12.34 0.25
C ASP A 145 13.33 -11.37 -0.01
N TYR A 146 12.34 -11.76 -0.83
CA TYR A 146 11.20 -10.91 -1.18
C TYR A 146 9.88 -11.39 -0.56
N VAL A 147 9.96 -12.18 0.48
CA VAL A 147 8.79 -12.60 1.26
C VAL A 147 8.61 -11.73 2.51
N VAL A 148 7.38 -11.69 2.99
CA VAL A 148 6.95 -11.08 4.24
C VAL A 148 6.22 -12.16 5.01
N THR A 149 6.73 -12.57 6.17
CA THR A 149 6.11 -13.60 6.98
C THR A 149 5.27 -13.00 8.09
N ILE A 150 4.15 -13.65 8.42
CA ILE A 150 3.14 -13.17 9.37
C ILE A 150 2.86 -14.27 10.38
N GLY A 151 3.02 -13.98 11.67
CA GLY A 151 2.64 -14.89 12.75
C GLY A 151 1.16 -14.77 13.12
N TYR A 152 0.69 -15.73 13.87
CA TYR A 152 -0.67 -15.82 14.41
C TYR A 152 -0.70 -15.33 15.85
N LYS A 153 -1.83 -14.72 16.26
CA LYS A 153 -2.01 -14.23 17.63
C LYS A 153 -3.44 -14.41 18.12
N SER A 154 -3.53 -14.73 19.41
CA SER A 154 -4.78 -14.70 20.16
C SER A 154 -4.72 -13.64 21.26
N PHE A 155 -5.85 -13.06 21.62
CA PHE A 155 -5.95 -12.03 22.65
C PHE A 155 -6.45 -12.65 23.95
N VAL A 156 -5.74 -12.38 25.05
CA VAL A 156 -6.19 -12.75 26.40
C VAL A 156 -6.49 -11.50 27.20
N GLU A 157 -7.45 -11.57 28.12
CA GLU A 157 -7.62 -10.51 29.09
C GLU A 157 -6.39 -10.47 29.98
N PHE A 158 -5.94 -9.25 30.31
CA PHE A 158 -4.77 -9.02 31.12
C PHE A 158 -5.20 -8.38 32.45
N ASP A 159 -4.99 -9.10 33.55
CA ASP A 159 -5.27 -8.64 34.92
C ASP A 159 -3.98 -8.64 35.73
N GLU A 160 -3.42 -7.46 36.00
CA GLU A 160 -2.15 -7.30 36.70
C GLU A 160 -2.07 -8.03 38.06
N ALA A 161 -3.20 -8.35 38.67
CA ALA A 161 -3.23 -9.07 39.95
C ALA A 161 -3.10 -10.60 39.80
N ARG A 162 -3.26 -11.13 38.57
CA ARG A 162 -3.32 -12.58 38.28
C ARG A 162 -2.33 -13.03 37.21
N GLU A 163 -1.40 -12.15 36.85
CA GLU A 163 -0.43 -12.43 35.79
C GLU A 163 0.61 -13.45 36.21
N PRO A 164 1.14 -14.22 35.24
CA PRO A 164 2.33 -15.01 35.46
C PRO A 164 3.55 -14.10 35.73
N THR A 165 4.53 -14.61 36.44
CA THR A 165 5.82 -13.95 36.55
C THR A 165 6.66 -14.17 35.27
N PRO A 166 7.71 -13.36 35.00
CA PRO A 166 8.63 -13.61 33.89
C PRO A 166 9.24 -15.00 33.90
N GLU A 167 9.57 -15.55 35.10
CA GLU A 167 10.10 -16.89 35.26
C GLU A 167 9.09 -17.95 34.82
N GLN A 168 7.82 -17.80 35.25
CA GLN A 168 6.74 -18.71 34.87
C GLN A 168 6.50 -18.70 33.35
N VAL A 169 6.55 -17.52 32.71
CA VAL A 169 6.42 -17.40 31.25
C VAL A 169 7.61 -18.07 30.55
N HIS A 170 8.83 -17.77 30.97
CA HIS A 170 10.03 -18.37 30.41
C HIS A 170 9.99 -19.90 30.46
N ASP A 171 9.65 -20.48 31.63
CA ASP A 171 9.62 -21.92 31.84
C ASP A 171 8.48 -22.59 31.06
N ALA A 172 7.30 -21.96 31.02
CA ALA A 172 6.16 -22.41 30.24
C ALA A 172 6.49 -22.45 28.74
N VAL A 173 7.08 -21.37 28.21
CA VAL A 173 7.48 -21.29 26.79
C VAL A 173 8.51 -22.35 26.43
N ARG A 174 9.49 -22.60 27.29
CA ARG A 174 10.49 -23.67 27.08
C ARG A 174 9.90 -25.08 27.16
N GLY A 175 8.92 -25.31 27.99
CA GLY A 175 8.35 -26.61 28.32
C GLY A 175 6.96 -26.86 27.73
N GLU A 176 5.92 -26.64 28.53
CA GLU A 176 4.55 -27.04 28.24
C GLU A 176 3.82 -26.11 27.23
N GLY A 177 4.39 -24.96 26.94
CA GLY A 177 3.83 -23.95 26.04
C GLY A 177 2.93 -22.93 26.74
N LEU A 178 2.40 -21.98 25.96
CA LEU A 178 1.64 -20.83 26.45
C LEU A 178 0.39 -21.20 27.24
N GLY A 179 -0.20 -22.38 27.00
CA GLY A 179 -1.37 -22.87 27.72
C GLY A 179 -1.13 -23.18 29.19
N ALA A 180 0.13 -23.30 29.64
CA ALA A 180 0.47 -23.50 31.04
C ALA A 180 0.30 -22.23 31.90
N VAL A 181 0.33 -21.05 31.27
CA VAL A 181 0.27 -19.73 31.98
C VAL A 181 -0.89 -18.85 31.53
N PHE A 182 -1.50 -19.14 30.36
CA PHE A 182 -2.67 -18.40 29.85
C PHE A 182 -3.84 -19.35 29.55
N ASP A 183 -5.06 -18.92 29.85
CA ASP A 183 -6.26 -19.66 29.43
C ASP A 183 -6.51 -19.44 27.93
N LEU A 184 -5.92 -20.32 27.12
CA LEU A 184 -6.08 -20.27 25.67
C LEU A 184 -7.49 -20.69 25.21
N SER A 185 -8.28 -21.35 26.07
CA SER A 185 -9.66 -21.73 25.73
C SER A 185 -10.62 -20.53 25.75
N ALA A 186 -10.31 -19.53 26.58
CA ALA A 186 -11.01 -18.24 26.64
C ALA A 186 -10.40 -17.17 25.72
N ALA A 187 -9.25 -17.45 25.09
CA ALA A 187 -8.58 -16.49 24.24
C ALA A 187 -9.39 -16.16 22.98
N LEU A 188 -9.38 -14.89 22.62
CA LEU A 188 -10.07 -14.43 21.41
C LEU A 188 -9.13 -14.51 20.20
N PRO A 189 -9.49 -15.26 19.14
CA PRO A 189 -8.68 -15.33 17.94
C PRO A 189 -8.63 -13.98 17.24
N SER A 190 -7.54 -13.71 16.52
CA SER A 190 -7.44 -12.55 15.64
C SER A 190 -8.45 -12.69 14.49
N SER A 191 -9.14 -11.61 14.16
CA SER A 191 -10.05 -11.56 13.01
C SER A 191 -9.36 -11.83 11.67
N THR A 192 -8.04 -11.63 11.61
CA THR A 192 -7.22 -11.90 10.41
C THR A 192 -7.06 -13.40 10.15
N GLU A 193 -7.03 -14.25 11.18
CA GLU A 193 -6.84 -15.69 11.02
C GLU A 193 -7.97 -16.35 10.22
N ALA A 194 -9.22 -15.98 10.49
CA ALA A 194 -10.35 -16.46 9.71
C ALA A 194 -10.27 -16.06 8.23
N THR A 195 -9.78 -14.86 7.95
CA THR A 195 -9.55 -14.38 6.58
C THR A 195 -8.41 -15.13 5.92
N ILE A 196 -7.30 -15.37 6.63
CA ILE A 196 -6.17 -16.16 6.15
C ILE A 196 -6.63 -17.58 5.77
N ALA A 197 -7.38 -18.24 6.66
CA ALA A 197 -7.91 -19.59 6.41
C ALA A 197 -8.85 -19.62 5.20
N LYS A 198 -9.78 -18.66 5.10
CA LYS A 198 -10.71 -18.54 3.97
C LYS A 198 -10.00 -18.35 2.62
N LEU A 199 -8.85 -17.72 2.61
CA LEU A 199 -8.05 -17.42 1.44
C LEU A 199 -6.90 -18.44 1.22
N ASP A 200 -7.05 -19.64 1.73
CA ASP A 200 -6.07 -20.71 1.58
C ASP A 200 -4.66 -20.28 2.00
N GLY A 201 -4.51 -19.76 3.21
CA GLY A 201 -3.24 -19.22 3.68
C GLY A 201 -2.76 -18.01 2.87
N LEU A 202 -3.66 -17.21 2.34
CA LEU A 202 -3.43 -16.07 1.44
C LEU A 202 -3.02 -16.44 0.00
N ARG A 203 -2.83 -17.72 -0.36
CA ARG A 203 -2.48 -18.11 -1.74
C ARG A 203 -3.53 -17.66 -2.75
N ALA A 204 -4.81 -17.71 -2.37
CA ALA A 204 -5.92 -17.23 -3.20
C ALA A 204 -6.18 -15.71 -3.11
N SER A 205 -5.47 -14.98 -2.25
CA SER A 205 -5.70 -13.55 -2.02
C SER A 205 -5.31 -12.71 -3.25
N ARG A 206 -6.15 -11.69 -3.54
CA ARG A 206 -5.84 -10.65 -4.52
C ARG A 206 -5.06 -9.49 -3.90
N ASN A 207 -5.22 -9.28 -2.60
CA ASN A 207 -4.61 -8.20 -1.83
C ASN A 207 -4.11 -8.74 -0.48
N PRO A 208 -3.07 -9.58 -0.45
CA PRO A 208 -2.62 -10.27 0.76
C PRO A 208 -2.18 -9.30 1.87
N TYR A 209 -1.77 -8.09 1.53
CA TYR A 209 -1.34 -7.06 2.47
C TYR A 209 -2.44 -6.64 3.46
N HIS A 210 -3.73 -6.82 3.15
CA HIS A 210 -4.84 -6.41 4.03
C HIS A 210 -4.86 -7.12 5.39
N VAL A 211 -4.27 -8.30 5.49
CA VAL A 211 -4.22 -9.09 6.74
C VAL A 211 -2.84 -9.08 7.38
N CYS A 212 -1.89 -8.37 6.78
CA CYS A 212 -0.57 -8.17 7.34
C CYS A 212 -0.66 -7.14 8.49
N THR A 213 -0.94 -7.64 9.69
CA THR A 213 -0.99 -6.81 10.90
C THR A 213 0.35 -6.82 11.60
N GLY A 214 0.79 -5.63 12.07
CA GLY A 214 2.14 -5.35 12.51
C GLY A 214 2.77 -6.24 13.58
N PRO A 215 2.07 -6.69 14.65
CA PRO A 215 2.73 -7.25 15.85
C PRO A 215 3.58 -8.49 15.66
N THR A 216 3.48 -9.19 14.53
CA THR A 216 4.20 -10.45 14.27
C THR A 216 4.78 -10.51 12.86
N LEU A 217 5.18 -9.38 12.32
CA LEU A 217 5.71 -9.24 10.96
C LEU A 217 7.22 -9.49 10.93
N CYS A 218 7.71 -10.32 9.97
CA CYS A 218 9.13 -10.48 9.69
C CYS A 218 9.45 -10.31 8.20
N LEU A 219 10.56 -9.64 7.88
CA LEU A 219 11.02 -9.38 6.52
C LEU A 219 12.53 -9.10 6.48
N HIS A 220 13.12 -9.17 5.29
CA HIS A 220 14.49 -8.74 5.10
C HIS A 220 14.68 -7.24 5.39
N ARG A 221 15.73 -6.87 6.14
CA ARG A 221 16.06 -5.47 6.47
C ARG A 221 16.28 -4.63 5.20
N LYS A 222 16.89 -5.18 4.16
CA LYS A 222 17.03 -4.50 2.86
C LYS A 222 15.68 -4.12 2.26
N LEU A 223 14.67 -5.00 2.37
CA LEU A 223 13.32 -4.72 1.87
C LEU A 223 12.63 -3.64 2.70
N PHE A 224 12.80 -3.66 4.04
CA PHE A 224 12.29 -2.59 4.93
C PHE A 224 12.80 -1.22 4.50
N HIS A 225 14.12 -1.09 4.28
CA HIS A 225 14.73 0.18 3.85
C HIS A 225 14.36 0.54 2.41
N LYS A 226 14.28 -0.43 1.50
CA LYS A 226 13.90 -0.20 0.09
C LYS A 226 12.54 0.48 -0.04
N VAL A 227 11.58 0.13 0.80
CA VAL A 227 10.25 0.75 0.80
C VAL A 227 10.17 2.01 1.67
N GLY A 228 11.29 2.44 2.29
CA GLY A 228 11.38 3.66 3.10
C GLY A 228 10.92 3.51 4.56
N GLY A 229 10.91 2.29 5.11
CA GLY A 229 10.46 2.04 6.49
C GLY A 229 8.97 2.27 6.70
N ILE A 230 8.55 2.47 7.93
CA ILE A 230 7.16 2.81 8.30
C ILE A 230 6.94 4.31 8.15
N ASP A 231 5.82 4.75 7.56
CA ASP A 231 5.48 6.17 7.47
C ASP A 231 5.10 6.72 8.86
N PRO A 232 5.96 7.57 9.49
CA PRO A 232 5.72 8.07 10.84
C PRO A 232 4.56 9.08 10.91
N GLU A 233 4.09 9.59 9.77
CA GLU A 233 2.92 10.46 9.72
C GLU A 233 1.60 9.69 9.88
N VAL A 234 1.62 8.35 9.83
CA VAL A 234 0.43 7.50 9.97
C VAL A 234 0.27 7.03 11.41
N PRO A 235 -0.55 7.68 12.23
CA PRO A 235 -0.67 7.36 13.65
C PRO A 235 -1.50 6.09 13.89
N ARG A 236 -2.27 5.65 12.89
CA ARG A 236 -3.12 4.44 12.97
C ARG A 236 -3.34 3.86 11.58
N GLY A 237 -3.14 2.54 11.43
CA GLY A 237 -3.20 1.84 10.15
C GLY A 237 -1.85 1.84 9.42
N GLU A 238 -0.77 2.19 10.13
CA GLU A 238 0.61 2.19 9.66
C GLU A 238 1.05 0.82 9.15
N ASP A 239 0.55 -0.25 9.77
CA ASP A 239 0.79 -1.64 9.36
C ASP A 239 0.19 -1.95 7.98
N THR A 240 -1.04 -1.53 7.73
CA THR A 240 -1.72 -1.71 6.44
C THR A 240 -1.07 -0.85 5.34
N GLU A 241 -0.68 0.37 5.66
CA GLU A 241 0.04 1.27 4.75
C GLU A 241 1.40 0.69 4.36
N PHE A 242 2.17 0.25 5.35
CA PHE A 242 3.48 -0.37 5.15
C PHE A 242 3.37 -1.67 4.34
N ALA A 243 2.42 -2.54 4.70
CA ALA A 243 2.18 -3.77 3.98
C ALA A 243 1.77 -3.52 2.52
N TYR A 244 1.00 -2.46 2.25
CA TYR A 244 0.70 -2.05 0.88
C TYR A 244 1.97 -1.68 0.09
N ARG A 245 2.89 -0.89 0.68
CA ARG A 245 4.16 -0.55 0.00
C ARG A 245 5.05 -1.79 -0.23
N LEU A 246 5.05 -2.74 0.69
CA LEU A 246 5.72 -4.03 0.50
C LEU A 246 5.09 -4.82 -0.67
N ALA A 247 3.76 -4.86 -0.76
CA ALA A 247 3.07 -5.48 -1.90
C ALA A 247 3.41 -4.77 -3.21
N ALA A 248 3.35 -3.43 -3.23
CA ALA A 248 3.72 -2.62 -4.41
C ALA A 248 5.19 -2.82 -4.83
N ALA A 249 6.08 -3.17 -3.88
CA ALA A 249 7.47 -3.54 -4.16
C ALA A 249 7.63 -4.99 -4.69
N GLY A 250 6.54 -5.74 -4.87
CA GLY A 250 6.53 -7.08 -5.44
C GLY A 250 6.63 -8.23 -4.41
N SER A 251 6.43 -7.96 -3.12
CA SER A 251 6.57 -8.97 -2.06
C SER A 251 5.45 -10.01 -2.07
N VAL A 252 5.77 -11.20 -1.55
CA VAL A 252 4.85 -12.31 -1.29
C VAL A 252 4.60 -12.42 0.20
N PHE A 253 3.35 -12.62 0.62
CA PHE A 253 2.93 -12.66 2.02
C PHE A 253 2.64 -14.10 2.45
N ILE A 254 3.34 -14.56 3.49
CA ILE A 254 3.29 -15.94 3.98
C ILE A 254 2.88 -15.95 5.45
N PRO A 255 1.65 -16.30 5.78
CA PRO A 255 1.26 -16.55 7.16
C PRO A 255 1.76 -17.93 7.60
N ASP A 256 2.50 -18.00 8.71
CA ASP A 256 2.95 -19.25 9.28
C ASP A 256 2.20 -19.56 10.59
N PRO A 257 1.34 -20.60 10.61
CA PRO A 257 0.54 -20.94 11.78
C PRO A 257 1.37 -21.52 12.94
N ALA A 258 2.65 -21.86 12.73
CA ALA A 258 3.54 -22.29 13.80
C ALA A 258 4.10 -21.09 14.59
N ALA A 259 4.14 -19.90 14.00
CA ALA A 259 4.55 -18.67 14.67
C ALA A 259 3.40 -18.10 15.51
N ARG A 260 3.12 -18.68 16.68
CA ARG A 260 2.01 -18.27 17.56
C ARG A 260 2.47 -17.31 18.64
N ALA A 261 1.55 -16.45 19.04
CA ALA A 261 1.73 -15.53 20.16
C ALA A 261 0.41 -15.27 20.89
N VAL A 262 0.50 -14.80 22.13
CA VAL A 262 -0.61 -14.27 22.92
C VAL A 262 -0.40 -12.78 23.09
N HIS A 263 -1.40 -11.99 22.75
CA HIS A 263 -1.43 -10.55 22.99
C HIS A 263 -2.10 -10.26 24.33
N LEU A 264 -1.40 -9.56 25.22
CA LEU A 264 -1.86 -9.24 26.57
C LEU A 264 -2.78 -8.02 26.56
N GLY A 265 -4.07 -8.28 26.55
CA GLY A 265 -5.13 -7.27 26.50
C GLY A 265 -5.97 -7.37 25.24
N LEU A 266 -7.17 -6.82 25.28
CA LEU A 266 -8.10 -6.84 24.17
C LEU A 266 -7.69 -5.87 23.05
N PRO A 267 -8.01 -6.18 21.78
CA PRO A 267 -7.66 -5.29 20.67
C PRO A 267 -8.35 -3.94 20.82
N GLY A 268 -7.59 -2.85 20.70
CA GLY A 268 -8.09 -1.48 20.83
C GLY A 268 -9.21 -1.12 19.86
N GLN A 269 -9.37 -1.87 18.75
CA GLN A 269 -10.52 -1.74 17.84
C GLN A 269 -11.86 -2.12 18.47
N ARG A 270 -11.88 -2.88 19.58
CA ARG A 270 -13.11 -3.23 20.29
C ARG A 270 -13.59 -2.14 21.24
N THR A 271 -12.66 -1.32 21.74
CA THR A 271 -12.98 -0.24 22.68
C THR A 271 -13.53 1.00 22.01
N ASP A 272 -13.06 1.33 20.79
CA ASP A 272 -13.56 2.48 20.01
C ASP A 272 -13.36 2.25 18.51
N LYS A 273 -14.22 1.37 17.95
CA LYS A 273 -14.13 0.99 16.54
C LYS A 273 -14.35 2.18 15.59
N GLU A 274 -15.32 3.03 15.90
CA GLU A 274 -15.71 4.13 15.02
C GLU A 274 -14.57 5.16 14.88
N ARG A 275 -13.98 5.60 15.99
CA ARG A 275 -12.83 6.52 15.96
C ARG A 275 -11.62 5.89 15.30
N THR A 276 -11.32 4.64 15.60
CA THR A 276 -10.20 3.91 14.99
C THR A 276 -10.34 3.85 13.47
N VAL A 277 -11.53 3.47 12.97
CA VAL A 277 -11.79 3.41 11.52
C VAL A 277 -11.73 4.79 10.88
N ARG A 278 -12.25 5.82 11.54
CA ARG A 278 -12.21 7.21 11.05
C ARG A 278 -10.78 7.72 10.90
N VAL A 279 -9.95 7.53 11.92
CA VAL A 279 -8.53 7.96 11.87
C VAL A 279 -7.79 7.18 10.79
N ALA A 280 -7.76 5.85 10.87
CA ALA A 280 -7.06 5.00 9.90
C ALA A 280 -7.55 5.25 8.47
N GLY A 281 -8.87 5.36 8.26
CA GLY A 281 -9.46 5.59 6.95
C GLY A 281 -8.97 6.87 6.28
N THR A 282 -8.83 7.95 7.03
CA THR A 282 -8.33 9.24 6.50
C THR A 282 -6.88 9.12 6.01
N TYR A 283 -5.99 8.52 6.80
CA TYR A 283 -4.58 8.38 6.40
C TYR A 283 -4.38 7.37 5.28
N LEU A 284 -5.08 6.22 5.35
CA LEU A 284 -5.02 5.19 4.30
C LEU A 284 -5.60 5.66 2.97
N ALA A 285 -6.64 6.50 2.97
CA ALA A 285 -7.17 7.07 1.74
C ALA A 285 -6.10 7.81 0.92
N HIS A 286 -5.20 8.54 1.58
CA HIS A 286 -4.14 9.29 0.90
C HIS A 286 -2.97 8.43 0.43
N ARG A 287 -2.74 7.24 1.01
CA ARG A 287 -1.52 6.45 0.85
C ARG A 287 -1.73 5.10 0.17
N VAL A 288 -2.94 4.53 0.26
CA VAL A 288 -3.25 3.21 -0.29
C VAL A 288 -4.26 3.34 -1.43
N PRO A 289 -3.80 3.54 -2.68
CA PRO A 289 -4.68 3.82 -3.82
C PRO A 289 -5.65 2.68 -4.15
N LEU A 290 -5.36 1.44 -3.77
CA LEU A 290 -6.26 0.31 -3.94
C LEU A 290 -7.47 0.33 -2.97
N ARG A 291 -7.46 1.17 -1.91
CA ARG A 291 -8.60 1.39 -1.03
C ARG A 291 -9.61 2.37 -1.65
N ARG A 292 -10.16 1.95 -2.81
CA ARG A 292 -11.17 2.74 -3.55
C ARG A 292 -12.44 3.00 -2.73
N ASP A 293 -12.72 2.15 -1.76
CA ASP A 293 -13.79 2.33 -0.77
C ASP A 293 -13.63 3.60 0.08
N LEU A 294 -12.40 4.07 0.27
CA LEU A 294 -12.07 5.30 1.01
C LEU A 294 -11.92 6.54 0.12
N ARG A 295 -11.79 6.38 -1.22
CA ARG A 295 -11.57 7.45 -2.20
C ARG A 295 -12.83 7.75 -2.99
N LYS A 296 -13.83 8.36 -2.35
CA LYS A 296 -15.15 8.65 -2.98
C LYS A 296 -15.26 10.05 -3.57
N ASP A 297 -14.39 10.96 -3.15
CA ASP A 297 -14.44 12.35 -3.58
C ASP A 297 -13.75 12.49 -4.95
N ARG A 298 -14.53 12.81 -5.98
CA ARG A 298 -14.01 13.11 -7.31
C ARG A 298 -13.20 14.40 -7.33
N GLY A 299 -12.16 14.44 -8.18
CA GLY A 299 -11.31 15.62 -8.34
C GLY A 299 -10.41 15.93 -7.15
N ARG A 300 -10.39 15.08 -6.12
CA ARG A 300 -9.46 15.25 -4.99
C ARG A 300 -8.07 14.76 -5.39
N HIS A 301 -7.06 15.53 -5.08
CA HIS A 301 -5.68 15.10 -5.20
C HIS A 301 -5.29 14.23 -4.00
N TRP A 302 -4.77 13.04 -4.27
CA TRP A 302 -4.32 12.10 -3.26
C TRP A 302 -2.78 12.09 -3.17
N LYS A 303 -2.22 11.90 -1.99
CA LYS A 303 -0.76 11.87 -1.79
C LYS A 303 -0.09 10.79 -2.67
N VAL A 304 -0.74 9.65 -2.83
CA VAL A 304 -0.33 8.58 -3.76
C VAL A 304 -1.44 8.42 -4.81
N PRO A 305 -1.21 8.75 -6.07
CA PRO A 305 -2.17 8.58 -7.15
C PRO A 305 -2.51 7.10 -7.42
N TYR A 306 -3.62 6.86 -8.13
CA TYR A 306 -4.04 5.51 -8.50
C TYR A 306 -3.33 4.99 -9.75
N VAL A 307 -3.17 5.86 -10.75
CA VAL A 307 -2.53 5.53 -12.02
C VAL A 307 -1.44 6.56 -12.34
N GLU A 308 -0.26 6.09 -12.73
CA GLU A 308 0.73 6.90 -13.43
C GLU A 308 0.55 6.73 -14.94
N VAL A 309 0.35 7.84 -15.66
CA VAL A 309 0.33 7.88 -17.13
C VAL A 309 1.67 8.41 -17.60
N VAL A 310 2.46 7.56 -18.24
CA VAL A 310 3.77 7.91 -18.80
C VAL A 310 3.63 8.20 -20.28
N LEU A 311 4.05 9.39 -20.69
CA LEU A 311 4.02 9.85 -22.07
C LEU A 311 5.44 10.26 -22.50
N GLU A 312 5.97 9.63 -23.54
CA GLU A 312 7.20 10.05 -24.19
C GLU A 312 6.88 11.23 -25.11
N VAL A 313 7.47 12.39 -24.83
CA VAL A 313 7.13 13.67 -25.48
C VAL A 313 8.26 14.27 -26.30
N GLU A 314 9.40 13.58 -26.41
CA GLU A 314 10.48 14.00 -27.28
C GLU A 314 10.02 13.97 -28.75
N GLY A 315 10.15 15.10 -29.46
CA GLY A 315 9.67 15.25 -30.83
C GLY A 315 8.16 15.41 -31.01
N ALA A 316 7.37 15.38 -29.92
CA ALA A 316 5.94 15.67 -29.99
C ALA A 316 5.66 17.17 -29.98
N SER A 317 4.60 17.61 -30.68
CA SER A 317 4.15 19.00 -30.61
C SER A 317 3.48 19.30 -29.27
N GLU A 318 3.61 20.56 -28.81
CA GLU A 318 2.93 21.04 -27.59
C GLU A 318 1.43 20.76 -27.63
N GLU A 319 0.78 20.96 -28.77
CA GLU A 319 -0.67 20.74 -28.93
C GLU A 319 -1.04 19.28 -28.69
N SER A 320 -0.26 18.32 -29.21
CA SER A 320 -0.50 16.87 -29.03
C SER A 320 -0.33 16.48 -27.55
N VAL A 321 0.72 16.98 -26.90
CA VAL A 321 0.94 16.70 -25.47
C VAL A 321 -0.16 17.31 -24.61
N ARG A 322 -0.58 18.54 -24.88
CA ARG A 322 -1.69 19.17 -24.18
C ARG A 322 -3.00 18.40 -24.33
N ALA A 323 -3.30 17.92 -25.53
CA ALA A 323 -4.47 17.09 -25.76
C ALA A 323 -4.40 15.78 -24.97
N ALA A 324 -3.26 15.08 -24.97
CA ALA A 324 -3.07 13.82 -24.25
C ALA A 324 -3.16 13.99 -22.74
N VAL A 325 -2.53 15.02 -22.17
CA VAL A 325 -2.58 15.31 -20.73
C VAL A 325 -4.00 15.70 -20.31
N THR A 326 -4.68 16.56 -21.08
CA THR A 326 -6.07 16.95 -20.82
C THR A 326 -6.98 15.73 -20.83
N ALA A 327 -6.83 14.83 -21.79
CA ALA A 327 -7.61 13.61 -21.88
C ALA A 327 -7.36 12.67 -20.69
N ALA A 328 -6.11 12.54 -20.24
CA ALA A 328 -5.77 11.73 -19.06
C ALA A 328 -6.48 12.22 -17.80
N PHE A 329 -6.60 13.54 -17.60
CA PHE A 329 -7.30 14.12 -16.45
C PHE A 329 -8.83 14.13 -16.57
N ALA A 330 -9.35 14.07 -17.80
CA ALA A 330 -10.80 14.12 -18.05
C ALA A 330 -11.49 12.75 -17.93
N GLY A 331 -10.74 11.68 -17.71
CA GLY A 331 -11.26 10.31 -17.64
C GLY A 331 -12.13 10.04 -16.40
N THR A 332 -12.85 8.90 -16.42
CA THR A 332 -13.61 8.41 -15.25
C THR A 332 -12.69 7.98 -14.11
N VAL A 333 -11.44 7.62 -14.40
CA VAL A 333 -10.34 7.50 -13.44
C VAL A 333 -9.63 8.84 -13.40
N ASP A 334 -9.98 9.69 -12.44
CA ASP A 334 -9.49 11.06 -12.26
C ASP A 334 -8.29 11.19 -11.30
N ASP A 335 -7.93 10.10 -10.64
CA ASP A 335 -6.83 9.98 -9.68
C ASP A 335 -5.55 9.56 -10.42
N VAL A 336 -5.00 10.49 -11.20
CA VAL A 336 -3.93 10.27 -12.17
C VAL A 336 -2.76 11.22 -11.93
N LEU A 337 -1.55 10.67 -12.03
CA LEU A 337 -0.30 11.43 -12.20
C LEU A 337 0.17 11.25 -13.64
N VAL A 338 0.51 12.32 -14.34
CA VAL A 338 1.13 12.25 -15.67
C VAL A 338 2.63 12.47 -15.55
N THR A 339 3.42 11.55 -16.10
CA THR A 339 4.87 11.69 -16.20
C THR A 339 5.24 11.94 -17.66
N LEU A 340 5.74 13.14 -17.95
CA LEU A 340 6.23 13.54 -19.27
C LEU A 340 7.72 13.21 -19.37
N VAL A 341 8.07 12.31 -20.29
CA VAL A 341 9.43 11.81 -20.48
C VAL A 341 10.08 12.45 -21.70
N ALA A 342 11.18 13.15 -21.48
CA ALA A 342 12.04 13.73 -22.52
C ALA A 342 13.40 14.08 -21.89
N PRO A 343 14.44 14.42 -22.65
CA PRO A 343 15.75 14.79 -22.11
C PRO A 343 15.76 16.20 -21.48
N TRP A 344 14.90 16.42 -20.48
CA TRP A 344 14.68 17.73 -19.82
C TRP A 344 15.95 18.33 -19.21
N SER A 345 16.84 17.48 -18.70
CA SER A 345 18.13 17.90 -18.13
C SER A 345 19.11 18.42 -19.18
N LYS A 346 18.91 18.05 -20.45
CA LYS A 346 19.77 18.43 -21.58
C LYS A 346 19.31 19.71 -22.27
N LEU A 347 18.16 20.29 -21.92
CA LEU A 347 17.67 21.52 -22.53
C LEU A 347 18.62 22.69 -22.24
N PRO A 348 19.20 23.34 -23.28
CA PRO A 348 20.15 24.40 -23.09
C PRO A 348 19.54 25.61 -22.36
N ALA A 349 20.24 26.14 -21.36
CA ALA A 349 19.81 27.32 -20.60
C ALA A 349 20.31 28.64 -21.22
N GLY A 350 21.25 28.59 -22.19
CA GLY A 350 21.90 29.76 -22.77
C GLY A 350 21.01 30.60 -23.68
N ARG A 351 21.58 31.74 -24.16
CA ARG A 351 20.95 32.62 -25.14
C ARG A 351 20.70 31.86 -26.45
N ARG A 352 19.52 31.99 -27.01
CA ARG A 352 19.07 31.31 -28.22
C ARG A 352 18.03 32.14 -28.99
N PRO A 353 17.82 31.90 -30.29
CA PRO A 353 16.69 32.41 -31.02
C PRO A 353 15.42 31.74 -30.49
N VAL A 354 14.45 32.52 -30.00
CA VAL A 354 13.27 31.96 -29.28
C VAL A 354 12.34 31.25 -30.24
N LEU A 355 12.09 31.81 -31.43
CA LEU A 355 11.12 31.25 -32.39
C LEU A 355 11.73 30.15 -33.27
N ASP A 356 13.05 30.11 -33.41
CA ASP A 356 13.80 29.13 -34.19
C ASP A 356 14.53 28.12 -33.26
N ASP A 357 14.09 27.99 -32.01
CA ASP A 357 14.64 27.02 -31.06
C ASP A 357 14.18 25.60 -31.49
N PRO A 358 15.11 24.68 -31.78
CA PRO A 358 14.75 23.29 -32.11
C PRO A 358 13.99 22.58 -30.98
N ASP A 359 14.15 23.03 -29.73
CA ASP A 359 13.49 22.50 -28.55
C ASP A 359 12.25 23.32 -28.13
N LEU A 360 11.71 24.13 -29.05
CA LEU A 360 10.60 25.04 -28.72
C LEU A 360 9.40 24.33 -28.08
N ASP A 361 8.95 23.23 -28.68
CA ASP A 361 7.82 22.46 -28.15
C ASP A 361 8.09 21.95 -26.73
N LEU A 362 9.25 21.40 -26.44
CA LEU A 362 9.62 20.96 -25.09
C LEU A 362 9.58 22.10 -24.07
N ARG A 363 10.00 23.31 -24.48
CA ARG A 363 9.93 24.49 -23.59
C ARG A 363 8.51 24.94 -23.33
N LEU A 364 7.68 24.93 -24.36
CA LEU A 364 6.26 25.26 -24.23
C LEU A 364 5.53 24.24 -23.35
N ILE A 365 5.81 22.94 -23.54
CA ILE A 365 5.27 21.87 -22.70
C ILE A 365 5.69 22.07 -21.23
N ARG A 366 6.98 22.37 -21.01
CA ARG A 366 7.49 22.61 -19.65
C ARG A 366 6.83 23.81 -18.99
N GLU A 367 6.68 24.92 -19.71
CA GLU A 367 6.02 26.12 -19.19
C GLU A 367 4.56 25.84 -18.88
N LEU A 368 3.85 25.15 -19.77
CA LEU A 368 2.43 24.86 -19.64
C LEU A 368 2.09 24.00 -18.40
N PHE A 369 2.97 23.05 -18.05
CA PHE A 369 2.66 22.07 -17.01
C PHE A 369 3.52 22.18 -15.74
N SER A 370 4.52 23.07 -15.68
CA SER A 370 5.43 23.18 -14.52
C SER A 370 4.73 23.51 -13.19
N HIS A 371 3.53 24.06 -13.25
CA HIS A 371 2.74 24.45 -12.08
C HIS A 371 1.63 23.45 -11.70
N ASP A 372 1.44 22.37 -12.48
CA ASP A 372 0.43 21.35 -12.16
C ASP A 372 1.10 20.20 -11.37
N GLU A 373 0.76 20.08 -10.08
CA GLU A 373 1.28 19.04 -9.19
C GLU A 373 0.97 17.61 -9.66
N ARG A 374 0.02 17.46 -10.59
CA ARG A 374 -0.32 16.17 -11.22
C ARG A 374 0.57 15.83 -12.40
N VAL A 375 1.52 16.71 -12.77
CA VAL A 375 2.44 16.50 -13.88
C VAL A 375 3.87 16.46 -13.35
N ARG A 376 4.59 15.42 -13.72
CA ARG A 376 6.00 15.21 -13.41
C ARG A 376 6.82 15.24 -14.70
N PHE A 377 8.00 15.80 -14.62
CA PHE A 377 9.00 15.77 -15.69
C PHE A 377 10.12 14.81 -15.31
N ALA A 378 10.49 13.91 -16.22
CA ALA A 378 11.55 12.94 -16.00
C ALA A 378 12.32 12.68 -17.29
N ASP A 379 13.65 12.53 -17.20
CA ASP A 379 14.45 12.15 -18.38
C ASP A 379 14.19 10.68 -18.76
N GLU A 380 13.91 9.83 -17.78
CA GLU A 380 13.53 8.42 -17.94
C GLU A 380 12.47 8.06 -16.89
N PRO A 381 11.52 7.16 -17.20
CA PRO A 381 10.57 6.69 -16.21
C PRO A 381 11.28 5.83 -15.17
N ALA A 382 10.87 5.93 -13.89
CA ALA A 382 11.36 5.02 -12.87
C ALA A 382 11.05 3.56 -13.26
N PRO A 383 11.89 2.58 -12.90
CA PRO A 383 11.63 1.17 -13.23
C PRO A 383 10.27 0.67 -12.72
N SER A 384 9.82 1.15 -11.58
CA SER A 384 8.50 0.86 -11.02
C SER A 384 7.83 2.15 -10.52
N PRO A 385 6.50 2.29 -10.68
CA PRO A 385 5.75 3.45 -10.18
C PRO A 385 5.42 3.35 -8.68
N ALA A 386 5.88 2.32 -7.96
CA ALA A 386 5.55 2.14 -6.55
C ALA A 386 5.74 3.43 -5.73
N PRO A 387 4.78 3.80 -4.88
CA PRO A 387 3.60 3.05 -4.45
C PRO A 387 2.31 3.28 -5.26
N ILE A 388 2.35 3.93 -6.43
CA ILE A 388 1.18 4.08 -7.34
C ILE A 388 0.75 2.67 -7.80
N ALA A 389 -0.56 2.42 -7.92
CA ALA A 389 -1.05 1.06 -8.14
C ALA A 389 -0.88 0.54 -9.57
N PHE A 390 -0.96 1.42 -10.56
CA PHE A 390 -0.86 1.08 -11.98
C PHE A 390 -0.01 2.08 -12.74
N ARG A 391 0.62 1.60 -13.83
CA ARG A 391 1.28 2.45 -14.82
C ARG A 391 0.68 2.20 -16.20
N TYR A 392 0.25 3.28 -16.84
CA TYR A 392 -0.11 3.30 -18.24
C TYR A 392 1.06 3.88 -19.06
N THR A 393 1.37 3.27 -20.19
CA THR A 393 2.25 3.80 -21.22
C THR A 393 1.54 3.72 -22.57
N GLY A 394 1.63 4.77 -23.36
CA GLY A 394 1.01 4.81 -24.67
C GLY A 394 1.46 6.03 -25.50
N PRO A 395 1.17 6.07 -26.80
CA PRO A 395 1.58 7.14 -27.66
C PRO A 395 0.83 8.44 -27.35
N VAL A 396 1.56 9.57 -27.36
CA VAL A 396 1.00 10.91 -27.19
C VAL A 396 -0.07 11.24 -28.24
N THR A 397 0.10 10.70 -29.46
CA THR A 397 -0.80 10.92 -30.60
C THR A 397 -2.17 10.29 -30.44
N THR A 398 -2.33 9.39 -29.46
CA THR A 398 -3.62 8.73 -29.18
C THR A 398 -4.09 9.05 -27.77
N PRO A 399 -4.80 10.15 -27.56
CA PRO A 399 -5.33 10.51 -26.25
C PRO A 399 -6.23 9.43 -25.65
N LEU A 400 -6.20 9.31 -24.33
CA LEU A 400 -7.08 8.39 -23.61
C LEU A 400 -8.55 8.75 -23.82
N GLY A 401 -9.39 7.76 -24.07
CA GLY A 401 -10.84 7.94 -24.02
C GLY A 401 -11.34 8.05 -22.57
N PRO A 402 -12.57 8.53 -22.37
CA PRO A 402 -13.13 8.76 -21.03
C PRO A 402 -13.07 7.55 -20.10
N ASP A 403 -13.27 6.34 -20.63
CA ASP A 403 -13.31 5.10 -19.87
C ASP A 403 -12.11 4.18 -20.10
N THR A 404 -11.11 4.59 -20.88
CA THR A 404 -9.99 3.72 -21.28
C THR A 404 -9.27 3.13 -20.08
N LEU A 405 -8.77 3.96 -19.17
CA LEU A 405 -8.07 3.48 -17.97
C LEU A 405 -8.97 2.58 -17.11
N LYS A 406 -10.24 2.95 -16.95
CA LYS A 406 -11.20 2.15 -16.17
C LYS A 406 -11.33 0.74 -16.75
N ARG A 407 -11.58 0.61 -18.05
CA ARG A 407 -11.76 -0.68 -18.72
C ARG A 407 -10.49 -1.53 -18.70
N MET A 408 -9.32 -0.91 -18.90
CA MET A 408 -8.04 -1.61 -18.82
C MET A 408 -7.78 -2.14 -17.40
N ILE A 409 -8.11 -1.36 -16.36
CA ILE A 409 -7.96 -1.78 -14.97
C ILE A 409 -8.93 -2.92 -14.65
N GLU A 410 -10.19 -2.82 -15.08
CA GLU A 410 -11.21 -3.86 -14.89
C GLU A 410 -10.76 -5.19 -15.52
N GLU A 411 -10.20 -5.18 -16.74
CA GLU A 411 -9.63 -6.34 -17.41
C GLU A 411 -8.50 -6.99 -16.59
N LEU A 412 -7.54 -6.19 -16.12
CA LEU A 412 -6.45 -6.67 -15.26
C LEU A 412 -6.96 -7.27 -13.94
N GLN A 413 -7.98 -6.65 -13.35
CA GLN A 413 -8.55 -7.13 -12.11
C GLN A 413 -9.35 -8.42 -12.28
N GLU A 414 -10.16 -8.53 -13.34
CA GLU A 414 -10.97 -9.71 -13.63
C GLU A 414 -10.08 -10.94 -13.82
N HIS A 415 -9.06 -10.80 -14.65
CA HIS A 415 -8.15 -11.90 -15.02
C HIS A 415 -6.95 -12.07 -14.08
N ARG A 416 -6.82 -11.22 -13.06
CA ARG A 416 -5.65 -11.18 -12.14
C ARG A 416 -4.32 -11.03 -12.89
N ALA A 417 -4.34 -10.41 -14.08
CA ALA A 417 -3.14 -10.25 -14.89
C ALA A 417 -2.23 -9.12 -14.36
N GLY A 418 -0.93 -9.25 -14.62
CA GLY A 418 0.08 -8.26 -14.27
C GLY A 418 0.18 -7.14 -15.28
N SER A 419 -0.06 -7.44 -16.55
CA SER A 419 0.00 -6.48 -17.66
C SER A 419 -1.11 -6.70 -18.66
N LEU A 420 -1.50 -5.61 -19.31
CA LEU A 420 -2.39 -5.61 -20.48
C LEU A 420 -1.72 -4.81 -21.59
N ILE A 421 -1.58 -5.44 -22.76
CA ILE A 421 -1.03 -4.83 -23.99
C ILE A 421 -2.14 -4.79 -25.04
N THR A 422 -2.31 -3.66 -25.70
CA THR A 422 -3.32 -3.48 -26.75
C THR A 422 -2.78 -2.60 -27.87
N ASP A 423 -3.28 -2.78 -29.10
CA ASP A 423 -3.13 -1.81 -30.17
C ASP A 423 -3.86 -0.51 -29.82
N VAL A 424 -3.63 0.56 -30.56
CA VAL A 424 -4.28 1.86 -30.35
C VAL A 424 -5.08 2.30 -31.57
N PRO A 425 -6.12 3.11 -31.41
CA PRO A 425 -6.90 3.64 -32.53
C PRO A 425 -6.02 4.43 -33.52
N GLY A 426 -6.16 4.15 -34.81
CA GLY A 426 -5.53 4.92 -35.87
C GLY A 426 -4.07 4.59 -36.17
N ASP A 427 -3.40 3.81 -35.33
CA ASP A 427 -2.02 3.37 -35.54
C ASP A 427 -1.85 1.89 -35.14
N PRO A 428 -1.96 0.94 -36.08
CA PRO A 428 -1.82 -0.48 -35.79
C PRO A 428 -0.40 -0.91 -35.40
N ALA A 429 0.61 -0.06 -35.59
CA ALA A 429 1.99 -0.35 -35.21
C ALA A 429 2.29 0.11 -33.78
N ALA A 430 1.52 1.05 -33.25
CA ALA A 430 1.67 1.54 -31.89
C ALA A 430 0.89 0.68 -30.89
N GLN A 431 1.39 0.62 -29.68
CA GLN A 431 0.78 -0.12 -28.58
C GLN A 431 0.59 0.78 -27.36
N ALA A 432 -0.45 0.46 -26.59
CA ALA A 432 -0.63 0.95 -25.26
C ALA A 432 -0.53 -0.21 -24.26
N ARG A 433 -0.07 0.10 -23.07
CA ARG A 433 0.17 -0.89 -22.02
C ARG A 433 -0.32 -0.36 -20.68
N LEU A 434 -0.91 -1.24 -19.87
CA LEU A 434 -1.21 -0.99 -18.47
C LEU A 434 -0.59 -2.09 -17.62
N ASP A 435 0.26 -1.70 -16.69
CA ASP A 435 0.94 -2.60 -15.75
C ASP A 435 0.42 -2.42 -14.32
N ARG A 436 0.25 -3.55 -13.61
CA ARG A 436 0.12 -3.53 -12.15
C ARG A 436 1.49 -3.33 -11.53
N THR A 437 1.60 -2.39 -10.64
CA THR A 437 2.89 -2.04 -10.00
C THR A 437 3.54 -3.22 -9.30
N GLU A 438 2.77 -4.04 -8.59
CA GLU A 438 3.29 -5.22 -7.90
C GLU A 438 3.93 -6.23 -8.86
N ALA A 439 3.32 -6.42 -10.05
CA ALA A 439 3.83 -7.33 -11.08
C ALA A 439 5.12 -6.78 -11.70
N LEU A 440 5.10 -5.50 -12.08
CA LEU A 440 6.27 -4.82 -12.66
C LEU A 440 7.44 -4.79 -11.66
N SER A 441 7.18 -4.46 -10.39
CA SER A 441 8.21 -4.43 -9.33
C SER A 441 8.81 -5.82 -9.09
N ARG A 442 7.97 -6.87 -9.08
CA ARG A 442 8.42 -8.26 -8.93
C ARG A 442 9.23 -8.70 -10.14
N ALA A 443 8.80 -8.33 -11.35
CA ALA A 443 9.53 -8.67 -12.55
C ALA A 443 10.93 -8.05 -12.52
N HIS A 444 11.07 -6.76 -12.24
CA HIS A 444 12.38 -6.12 -12.10
C HIS A 444 13.26 -6.75 -11.00
N LEU A 445 12.66 -7.32 -9.96
CA LEU A 445 13.41 -8.01 -8.90
C LEU A 445 13.91 -9.39 -9.35
N LEU A 446 13.15 -10.09 -10.21
CA LEU A 446 13.37 -11.49 -10.56
C LEU A 446 13.98 -11.70 -11.95
N THR A 447 13.94 -10.69 -12.84
CA THR A 447 14.54 -10.74 -14.16
C THR A 447 16.05 -10.96 -14.06
N THR A 448 16.55 -11.93 -14.82
CA THR A 448 17.96 -12.28 -14.93
C THR A 448 18.50 -11.80 -16.28
N PRO A 449 19.81 -11.87 -16.55
CA PRO A 449 20.36 -11.57 -17.89
C PRO A 449 19.77 -12.42 -19.02
N ASP A 450 19.24 -13.61 -18.70
CA ASP A 450 18.69 -14.57 -19.67
C ASP A 450 17.17 -14.44 -19.86
N THR A 451 16.51 -13.55 -19.10
CA THR A 451 15.05 -13.36 -19.16
C THR A 451 14.69 -11.89 -19.31
N THR A 452 13.57 -11.61 -19.96
CA THR A 452 13.00 -10.26 -20.07
C THR A 452 12.03 -9.96 -18.92
N VAL A 453 11.73 -8.68 -18.73
CA VAL A 453 10.71 -8.24 -17.78
C VAL A 453 9.35 -8.85 -18.14
N ASP A 454 9.00 -8.89 -19.43
CA ASP A 454 7.72 -9.43 -19.88
C ASP A 454 7.61 -10.95 -19.66
N GLU A 455 8.64 -11.72 -19.94
CA GLU A 455 8.66 -13.15 -19.61
C GLU A 455 8.49 -13.39 -18.11
N THR A 456 9.09 -12.53 -17.29
CA THR A 456 8.95 -12.61 -15.83
C THR A 456 7.55 -12.20 -15.36
N ILE A 457 6.93 -11.18 -15.96
CA ILE A 457 5.53 -10.82 -15.67
C ILE A 457 4.59 -11.96 -16.08
N GLU A 458 4.80 -12.55 -17.28
CA GLU A 458 3.99 -13.68 -17.74
C GLU A 458 4.06 -14.86 -16.76
N ALA A 459 5.26 -15.21 -16.30
CA ALA A 459 5.46 -16.31 -15.37
C ALA A 459 4.82 -16.04 -13.99
N THR A 460 4.88 -14.79 -13.50
CA THR A 460 4.46 -14.44 -12.13
C THR A 460 3.02 -13.97 -12.03
N HIS A 461 2.50 -13.28 -13.03
CA HIS A 461 1.16 -12.66 -12.99
C HIS A 461 0.34 -12.88 -14.26
N GLY A 462 0.98 -13.12 -15.41
CA GLY A 462 0.35 -13.21 -16.72
C GLY A 462 0.22 -11.88 -17.44
N ILE A 463 0.27 -11.92 -18.77
CA ILE A 463 0.06 -10.78 -19.67
C ILE A 463 -1.23 -11.02 -20.48
N ARG A 464 -2.08 -10.01 -20.53
CA ARG A 464 -3.28 -10.00 -21.39
C ARG A 464 -2.99 -9.23 -22.68
N HIS A 465 -3.55 -9.70 -23.78
CA HIS A 465 -3.56 -8.99 -25.05
C HIS A 465 -4.99 -8.66 -25.43
N GLY A 466 -5.23 -7.41 -25.77
CA GLY A 466 -6.54 -6.89 -26.14
C GLY A 466 -6.53 -6.16 -27.47
N THR A 467 -7.69 -5.66 -27.88
CA THR A 467 -7.84 -4.80 -29.05
C THR A 467 -8.37 -3.44 -28.60
N HIS A 468 -7.92 -2.36 -29.27
CA HIS A 468 -8.29 -0.99 -28.91
C HIS A 468 -9.81 -0.77 -28.81
N THR A 469 -10.61 -1.47 -29.59
CA THR A 469 -12.08 -1.33 -29.58
C THR A 469 -12.72 -1.65 -28.23
N ALA A 470 -12.07 -2.46 -27.39
CA ALA A 470 -12.53 -2.75 -26.03
C ALA A 470 -12.28 -1.57 -25.09
N TYR A 471 -11.22 -0.80 -25.31
CA TYR A 471 -10.73 0.22 -24.35
C TYR A 471 -10.98 1.65 -24.83
N TRP A 472 -11.07 1.89 -26.16
CA TRP A 472 -11.50 3.13 -26.78
C TRP A 472 -12.83 2.92 -27.50
N PRO A 473 -13.97 2.75 -26.80
CA PRO A 473 -15.26 2.58 -27.45
C PRO A 473 -15.60 3.82 -28.25
N ALA A 474 -16.23 3.60 -29.41
CA ALA A 474 -16.85 4.72 -30.13
C ALA A 474 -17.81 5.47 -29.20
N PRO A 475 -17.88 6.81 -29.27
CA PRO A 475 -18.83 7.56 -28.47
C PRO A 475 -20.24 7.01 -28.70
N GLU A 476 -20.96 6.71 -27.61
CA GLU A 476 -22.37 6.32 -27.72
C GLU A 476 -23.11 7.41 -28.50
N PRO A 477 -23.93 7.03 -29.50
CA PRO A 477 -24.78 8.02 -30.15
C PRO A 477 -25.62 8.73 -29.09
N PRO A 478 -25.77 10.05 -29.18
CA PRO A 478 -26.54 10.80 -28.19
C PRO A 478 -27.88 10.13 -27.98
N LYS A 479 -28.23 9.82 -26.75
CA LYS A 479 -29.57 9.28 -26.42
C LYS A 479 -30.59 10.23 -27.05
N PRO A 480 -31.58 9.70 -27.79
CA PRO A 480 -32.59 10.55 -28.39
C PRO A 480 -33.18 11.43 -27.29
N THR A 481 -33.08 12.73 -27.48
CA THR A 481 -33.67 13.68 -26.55
C THR A 481 -35.14 13.30 -26.39
N PRO A 482 -35.65 13.08 -25.16
CA PRO A 482 -37.05 12.76 -24.98
C PRO A 482 -37.86 13.84 -25.73
N ALA A 483 -38.79 13.40 -26.57
CA ALA A 483 -39.66 14.33 -27.26
C ALA A 483 -40.23 15.33 -26.22
N PRO A 484 -40.22 16.62 -26.49
CA PRO A 484 -40.76 17.58 -25.53
C PRO A 484 -42.16 17.12 -25.13
N ALA A 485 -42.39 17.03 -23.82
CA ALA A 485 -43.71 16.68 -23.31
C ALA A 485 -44.75 17.56 -24.00
N PRO A 486 -45.92 17.01 -24.42
CA PRO A 486 -46.96 17.84 -25.02
C PRO A 486 -47.25 19.00 -24.08
N ALA A 487 -47.22 20.20 -24.65
CA ALA A 487 -47.47 21.41 -23.90
C ALA A 487 -48.79 21.27 -23.11
N PRO A 488 -48.82 21.64 -21.82
CA PRO A 488 -50.05 21.56 -21.04
C PRO A 488 -51.13 22.34 -21.79
N PRO A 489 -52.42 21.88 -21.80
CA PRO A 489 -53.50 22.57 -22.48
C PRO A 489 -53.56 24.02 -21.99
N ALA A 490 -53.62 24.93 -22.94
CA ALA A 490 -53.69 26.35 -22.62
C ALA A 490 -54.82 26.60 -21.60
N PRO A 491 -54.59 27.42 -20.57
CA PRO A 491 -55.63 27.72 -19.60
C PRO A 491 -56.82 28.35 -20.34
N PRO A 492 -58.08 28.05 -19.95
CA PRO A 492 -59.26 28.58 -20.59
C PRO A 492 -59.19 30.12 -20.58
N ARG A 493 -59.42 30.73 -21.74
CA ARG A 493 -59.47 32.21 -21.86
C ARG A 493 -60.47 32.75 -20.82
N PRO A 494 -60.08 33.75 -20.00
CA PRO A 494 -60.99 34.33 -19.06
C PRO A 494 -62.14 34.95 -19.87
N GLN A 495 -63.39 34.63 -19.52
CA GLN A 495 -64.58 35.32 -20.04
C GLN A 495 -64.48 36.78 -19.65
N PRO A 496 -64.97 37.75 -20.53
CA PRO A 496 -64.92 39.15 -20.21
C PRO A 496 -65.81 39.42 -18.98
N ALA A 497 -65.16 39.73 -17.86
CA ALA A 497 -65.87 40.21 -16.69
C ALA A 497 -66.51 41.57 -17.04
N ASP A 498 -67.82 41.66 -16.82
CA ASP A 498 -68.59 42.93 -16.89
C ASP A 498 -67.84 43.97 -16.04
N ARG A 499 -67.34 44.99 -16.72
CA ARG A 499 -66.76 46.17 -16.05
C ARG A 499 -67.90 47.01 -15.50
N PRO A 500 -68.03 47.18 -14.20
CA PRO A 500 -68.93 48.21 -13.66
C PRO A 500 -68.38 49.60 -14.07
N SER A 501 -69.26 50.42 -14.69
CA SER A 501 -68.94 51.76 -15.20
C SER A 501 -68.40 52.65 -14.06
N LEU A 502 -67.32 53.35 -14.35
CA LEU A 502 -66.62 54.30 -13.46
C LEU A 502 -67.45 55.51 -13.02
N PHE A 503 -68.70 55.59 -13.47
CA PHE A 503 -69.59 56.72 -13.16
C PHE A 503 -70.42 56.65 -11.88
N ARG A 504 -70.27 55.60 -11.09
CA ARG A 504 -71.03 55.40 -9.83
C ARG A 504 -70.26 55.64 -8.53
N LYS A 505 -69.00 56.05 -8.61
CA LYS A 505 -68.14 56.24 -7.41
C LYS A 505 -67.88 57.72 -7.04
N ILE A 506 -68.41 58.70 -7.82
CA ILE A 506 -68.20 60.14 -7.53
C ILE A 506 -69.42 60.80 -6.80
N ARG A 507 -70.48 60.05 -6.46
CA ARG A 507 -71.67 60.63 -5.83
C ARG A 507 -71.86 60.39 -4.33
N ASN A 508 -70.94 59.68 -3.69
CA ASN A 508 -71.09 59.36 -2.27
C ASN A 508 -69.98 59.90 -1.35
N THR A 509 -69.23 60.93 -1.84
CA THR A 509 -68.19 61.55 -1.00
C THR A 509 -68.40 63.03 -0.77
N LEU A 510 -69.67 63.53 -0.96
CA LEU A 510 -70.04 64.91 -0.66
C LEU A 510 -71.39 64.97 0.08
N ASN A 511 -71.53 64.22 1.18
CA ASN A 511 -72.55 64.50 2.22
C ASN A 511 -72.22 63.58 3.42
N SER A 512 -71.44 64.09 4.30
CA SER A 512 -71.55 63.97 5.75
C SER A 512 -70.34 64.66 6.39
N ASP A 513 -70.72 65.61 7.13
CA ASP A 513 -69.97 66.50 7.98
C ASP A 513 -68.89 65.82 8.81
#